data_fbef4605df507b92422166c698f67a84
#
_entry.id   fbef4605df507b92422166c698f67a84
#
_cell.length_a   1.000
_cell.length_b   1.000
_cell.length_c   1.000
_cell.angle_alpha   90.00
_cell.angle_beta   90.00
_cell.angle_gamma   90.00
#
_symmetry.space_group_name_H-M   'P 1'
#
loop_
_entity.id
_entity.type
_entity.pdbx_description
1 polymer ?
#
loop_
_entity_poly.entity_id
_entity_poly.type
_entity_poly.pdbx_seq_one_letter_code
_entity_poly.pdbx_strand_id
1 'polypeptide(L)'
;MRQCRPLVPALVALVLALAGCAQLPVVDADIAAAARADAYSSSTLDLMRRQEERITHTQFVGGNAVTLLTDGQQTYAALRAAIAGARRRIDMESYEFDPVEGARFGDLLLAKRAEGVEVNLIFDSFGSLDTPASLIERLRQGGVRVLEYHPVGFFTGLPLDLNRRDHRKLLVVDNAVAITGGVNINQVYDIRRQKRRGQPVDPTKLAWRDTDVRIEGPVVAQFEQIFEQTWQGQHGPALSPPPPPPASPRGDALVQAIDGTPSQHRTLIYRTLLMAISLARTSIHLTTGYFAPTPDLDRALEAAARRGVDVEIVVPAHSSSATVVAAGRAHYAALMKAGVKIYERRAVVLHAKTAVIDHLWATVGSANLDWRSVIYNNEINAVILDRAFAQRMEALFSDDVAASRPIDPQTWAHRSLLERLEEESARAVEFLL
;
A
#
# COMPACT_ATOMS: atom_id res chain seq x y z
N MET A 1 -28.05 -28.88 -32.97
CA MET A 1 -28.38 -28.23 -31.70
C MET A 1 -27.53 -28.86 -30.59
N ARG A 2 -26.38 -28.33 -30.26
CA ARG A 2 -25.51 -28.79 -29.18
C ARG A 2 -25.83 -27.99 -27.93
N GLN A 3 -26.22 -28.71 -26.87
CA GLN A 3 -26.59 -28.17 -25.58
C GLN A 3 -25.39 -27.48 -24.88
N CYS A 4 -25.37 -26.15 -24.77
CA CYS A 4 -24.56 -25.41 -23.81
C CYS A 4 -25.31 -25.33 -22.47
N ARG A 5 -25.14 -26.32 -21.62
CA ARG A 5 -25.57 -26.30 -20.21
C ARG A 5 -24.68 -27.31 -19.46
N PRO A 6 -23.74 -26.89 -18.63
CA PRO A 6 -23.93 -26.36 -17.27
C PRO A 6 -22.75 -25.55 -16.71
N LEU A 7 -22.19 -24.58 -17.44
CA LEU A 7 -21.04 -23.79 -16.96
C LEU A 7 -21.41 -22.76 -15.89
N VAL A 8 -22.61 -22.17 -15.98
CA VAL A 8 -23.04 -21.13 -15.04
C VAL A 8 -23.22 -21.64 -13.60
N PRO A 9 -23.90 -22.78 -13.33
CA PRO A 9 -24.03 -23.26 -11.96
C PRO A 9 -22.71 -23.76 -11.35
N ALA A 10 -21.77 -24.25 -12.16
CA ALA A 10 -20.46 -24.64 -11.68
C ALA A 10 -19.60 -23.42 -11.29
N LEU A 11 -19.70 -22.33 -12.05
CA LEU A 11 -19.02 -21.06 -11.74
C LEU A 11 -19.59 -20.42 -10.46
N VAL A 12 -20.91 -20.42 -10.31
CA VAL A 12 -21.58 -19.92 -9.09
C VAL A 12 -21.23 -20.78 -7.88
N ALA A 13 -21.18 -22.10 -8.02
CA ALA A 13 -20.78 -23.00 -6.93
C ALA A 13 -19.30 -22.82 -6.54
N LEU A 14 -18.41 -22.56 -7.51
CA LEU A 14 -17.00 -22.27 -7.26
C LEU A 14 -16.84 -20.92 -6.55
N VAL A 15 -17.58 -19.89 -6.96
CA VAL A 15 -17.58 -18.56 -6.31
C VAL A 15 -18.10 -18.67 -4.88
N LEU A 16 -19.17 -19.44 -4.63
CA LEU A 16 -19.72 -19.65 -3.28
C LEU A 16 -18.78 -20.49 -2.40
N ALA A 17 -18.05 -21.45 -2.97
CA ALA A 17 -17.06 -22.24 -2.23
C ALA A 17 -15.83 -21.43 -1.85
N LEU A 18 -15.42 -20.47 -2.70
CA LEU A 18 -14.30 -19.55 -2.42
C LEU A 18 -14.69 -18.48 -1.40
N ALA A 19 -15.93 -17.99 -1.41
CA ALA A 19 -16.45 -17.04 -0.43
C ALA A 19 -16.46 -17.58 1.01
N GLY A 20 -16.58 -18.88 1.20
CA GLY A 20 -16.57 -19.53 2.53
C GLY A 20 -15.20 -19.53 3.23
N CYS A 21 -14.10 -19.19 2.52
CA CYS A 21 -12.74 -19.19 3.08
C CYS A 21 -12.22 -17.80 3.45
N ALA A 22 -12.88 -16.72 3.04
CA ALA A 22 -12.48 -15.37 3.37
C ALA A 22 -13.03 -14.96 4.75
N GLN A 23 -12.26 -15.23 5.81
CA GLN A 23 -12.60 -14.72 7.13
C GLN A 23 -12.05 -13.29 7.27
N LEU A 24 -12.95 -12.31 7.36
CA LEU A 24 -12.57 -10.95 7.73
C LEU A 24 -12.00 -10.93 9.14
N PRO A 25 -10.96 -10.12 9.39
CA PRO A 25 -10.47 -9.90 10.75
C PRO A 25 -11.60 -9.30 11.59
N VAL A 26 -11.86 -9.91 12.75
CA VAL A 26 -12.78 -9.34 13.73
C VAL A 26 -12.14 -8.07 14.26
N VAL A 27 -12.75 -6.93 14.00
CA VAL A 27 -12.39 -5.69 14.69
C VAL A 27 -12.87 -5.84 16.13
N ASP A 28 -11.92 -5.91 17.06
CA ASP A 28 -12.24 -6.01 18.47
C ASP A 28 -13.13 -4.82 18.89
N ALA A 29 -14.42 -5.07 19.04
CA ALA A 29 -15.36 -4.07 19.56
C ALA A 29 -14.87 -3.48 20.88
N ASP A 30 -14.13 -4.27 21.66
CA ASP A 30 -13.49 -3.88 22.90
C ASP A 30 -12.38 -2.84 22.71
N ILE A 31 -11.58 -2.91 21.61
CA ILE A 31 -10.56 -1.89 21.30
C ILE A 31 -11.23 -0.56 20.98
N ALA A 32 -12.29 -0.57 20.18
CA ALA A 32 -13.04 0.63 19.85
C ALA A 32 -13.81 1.20 21.05
N ALA A 33 -14.26 0.36 22.00
CA ALA A 33 -14.91 0.79 23.25
C ALA A 33 -13.89 1.35 24.23
N ALA A 34 -12.75 0.70 24.43
CA ALA A 34 -11.65 1.16 25.30
C ALA A 34 -11.07 2.49 24.78
N ALA A 35 -10.90 2.62 23.47
CA ALA A 35 -10.44 3.86 22.83
C ALA A 35 -11.39 5.03 23.10
N ARG A 36 -12.70 4.80 23.07
CA ARG A 36 -13.71 5.82 23.40
C ARG A 36 -13.73 6.20 24.88
N ALA A 37 -13.54 5.23 25.77
CA ALA A 37 -13.50 5.49 27.22
C ALA A 37 -12.30 6.34 27.64
N ASP A 38 -11.11 6.09 27.03
CA ASP A 38 -9.89 6.86 27.26
C ASP A 38 -9.91 8.28 26.64
N ALA A 39 -10.81 8.53 25.69
CA ALA A 39 -10.85 9.78 24.92
C ALA A 39 -11.09 11.05 25.76
N TYR A 40 -11.61 10.92 26.96
CA TYR A 40 -11.91 12.06 27.83
C TYR A 40 -10.73 12.52 28.69
N SER A 41 -9.68 11.71 28.82
CA SER A 41 -8.57 11.97 29.75
C SER A 41 -7.20 12.24 29.12
N SER A 42 -7.06 12.11 27.80
CA SER A 42 -5.77 12.17 27.10
C SER A 42 -5.81 13.06 25.86
N SER A 43 -4.65 13.60 25.44
CA SER A 43 -4.54 14.23 24.14
C SER A 43 -4.87 13.23 23.01
N THR A 44 -5.44 13.69 21.89
CA THR A 44 -5.76 12.81 20.75
C THR A 44 -4.53 12.05 20.25
N LEU A 45 -3.35 12.71 20.29
CA LEU A 45 -2.07 12.09 19.92
C LEU A 45 -1.73 10.92 20.85
N ASP A 46 -1.79 11.12 22.15
CA ASP A 46 -1.46 10.07 23.12
C ASP A 46 -2.45 8.91 23.05
N LEU A 47 -3.71 9.20 22.77
CA LEU A 47 -4.73 8.18 22.62
C LEU A 47 -4.45 7.32 21.38
N MET A 48 -4.26 7.94 20.19
CA MET A 48 -3.97 7.23 18.96
C MET A 48 -2.69 6.39 19.12
N ARG A 49 -1.62 6.98 19.67
CA ARG A 49 -0.36 6.29 19.93
C ARG A 49 -0.55 5.03 20.78
N ARG A 50 -1.19 5.17 21.96
CA ARG A 50 -1.38 4.02 22.88
C ARG A 50 -2.25 2.92 22.28
N GLN A 51 -3.32 3.28 21.55
CA GLN A 51 -4.19 2.29 20.94
C GLN A 51 -3.48 1.55 19.80
N GLU A 52 -2.69 2.25 19.00
CA GLU A 52 -1.92 1.65 17.92
C GLU A 52 -0.82 0.71 18.45
N GLU A 53 -0.05 1.15 19.44
CA GLU A 53 0.96 0.31 20.12
C GLU A 53 0.33 -0.94 20.76
N ARG A 54 -0.91 -0.85 21.26
CA ARG A 54 -1.67 -2.00 21.78
C ARG A 54 -2.09 -2.97 20.68
N ILE A 55 -2.50 -2.45 19.53
CA ILE A 55 -2.92 -3.27 18.36
C ILE A 55 -1.71 -3.98 17.74
N THR A 56 -0.62 -3.23 17.54
CA THR A 56 0.55 -3.70 16.81
C THR A 56 1.55 -4.47 17.67
N HIS A 57 1.47 -4.31 18.99
CA HIS A 57 2.48 -4.77 19.95
C HIS A 57 3.88 -4.23 19.65
N THR A 58 3.97 -3.09 18.96
CA THR A 58 5.20 -2.40 18.58
C THR A 58 5.12 -0.95 19.07
N GLN A 59 6.24 -0.37 19.48
CA GLN A 59 6.30 0.99 20.00
C GLN A 59 6.52 2.01 18.87
N PHE A 60 5.92 3.18 19.00
CA PHE A 60 6.36 4.34 18.23
C PHE A 60 7.77 4.75 18.66
N VAL A 61 8.61 5.04 17.69
CA VAL A 61 10.00 5.47 17.91
C VAL A 61 10.12 6.95 17.56
N GLY A 62 10.65 7.75 18.48
CA GLY A 62 10.95 9.16 18.25
C GLY A 62 12.34 9.37 17.61
N GLY A 63 12.63 10.61 17.27
CA GLY A 63 13.95 10.97 16.77
C GLY A 63 14.14 10.74 15.27
N ASN A 64 13.07 10.68 14.48
CA ASN A 64 13.13 10.41 13.05
C ASN A 64 12.89 11.66 12.21
N ALA A 65 13.63 11.79 11.10
CA ALA A 65 13.31 12.70 10.01
C ALA A 65 12.49 11.97 8.95
N VAL A 66 11.38 12.57 8.50
CA VAL A 66 10.51 12.01 7.47
C VAL A 66 10.36 12.98 6.32
N THR A 67 10.68 12.51 5.12
CA THR A 67 10.54 13.26 3.86
C THR A 67 9.45 12.61 3.02
N LEU A 68 8.45 13.40 2.63
CA LEU A 68 7.39 12.98 1.72
C LEU A 68 7.91 13.00 0.28
N LEU A 69 7.70 11.92 -0.46
CA LEU A 69 8.03 11.75 -1.87
C LEU A 69 6.71 11.66 -2.65
N THR A 70 6.40 12.66 -3.44
CA THR A 70 5.05 12.87 -3.98
C THR A 70 4.82 12.27 -5.35
N ASP A 71 5.87 11.69 -5.95
CA ASP A 71 5.81 11.03 -7.26
C ASP A 71 6.96 10.04 -7.47
N GLY A 72 6.88 9.24 -8.55
CA GLY A 72 7.89 8.25 -8.87
C GLY A 72 9.28 8.85 -9.16
N GLN A 73 9.38 10.09 -9.67
CA GLN A 73 10.68 10.72 -9.94
C GLN A 73 11.41 11.05 -8.65
N GLN A 74 10.70 11.64 -7.67
CA GLN A 74 11.27 11.92 -6.35
C GLN A 74 11.65 10.63 -5.64
N THR A 75 10.79 9.60 -5.71
CA THR A 75 11.07 8.29 -5.15
C THR A 75 12.32 7.67 -5.78
N TYR A 76 12.42 7.63 -7.10
CA TYR A 76 13.61 7.06 -7.77
C TYR A 76 14.88 7.86 -7.50
N ALA A 77 14.78 9.19 -7.40
CA ALA A 77 15.92 10.00 -7.01
C ALA A 77 16.38 9.67 -5.57
N ALA A 78 15.44 9.51 -4.64
CA ALA A 78 15.71 9.13 -3.26
C ALA A 78 16.30 7.71 -3.14
N LEU A 79 15.73 6.73 -3.86
CA LEU A 79 16.24 5.36 -3.91
C LEU A 79 17.68 5.32 -4.43
N ARG A 80 17.94 5.97 -5.58
CA ARG A 80 19.29 6.04 -6.16
C ARG A 80 20.30 6.70 -5.22
N ALA A 81 19.89 7.81 -4.58
CA ALA A 81 20.75 8.49 -3.62
C ALA A 81 21.06 7.64 -2.39
N ALA A 82 20.06 6.92 -1.86
CA ALA A 82 20.25 6.02 -0.73
C ALA A 82 21.19 4.86 -1.09
N ILE A 83 20.95 4.19 -2.24
CA ILE A 83 21.80 3.11 -2.74
C ILE A 83 23.24 3.61 -2.96
N ALA A 84 23.42 4.77 -3.62
CA ALA A 84 24.74 5.34 -3.84
C ALA A 84 25.50 5.64 -2.54
N GLY A 85 24.77 6.06 -1.49
CA GLY A 85 25.34 6.33 -0.16
C GLY A 85 25.65 5.10 0.70
N ALA A 86 25.21 3.90 0.30
CA ALA A 86 25.36 2.66 1.05
C ALA A 86 26.85 2.30 1.29
N ARG A 87 27.15 1.84 2.49
CA ARG A 87 28.52 1.47 2.90
C ARG A 87 28.65 0.04 3.40
N ARG A 88 27.56 -0.56 3.92
CA ARG A 88 27.60 -1.88 4.55
C ARG A 88 26.56 -2.83 3.97
N ARG A 89 25.28 -2.41 3.94
CA ARG A 89 24.19 -3.30 3.58
C ARG A 89 23.07 -2.55 2.86
N ILE A 90 22.52 -3.18 1.84
CA ILE A 90 21.31 -2.77 1.12
C ILE A 90 20.35 -3.94 1.17
N ASP A 91 19.14 -3.70 1.68
CA ASP A 91 18.02 -4.62 1.68
C ASP A 91 16.89 -4.01 0.88
N MET A 92 16.52 -4.65 -0.20
CA MET A 92 15.50 -4.18 -1.13
C MET A 92 14.43 -5.23 -1.32
N GLU A 93 13.17 -4.83 -1.22
CA GLU A 93 11.98 -5.65 -1.42
C GLU A 93 11.05 -4.93 -2.39
N SER A 94 10.61 -5.60 -3.47
CA SER A 94 9.76 -5.00 -4.49
C SER A 94 8.75 -6.00 -5.05
N TYR A 95 7.50 -5.58 -5.17
CA TYR A 95 6.49 -6.39 -5.83
C TYR A 95 6.77 -6.53 -7.33
N GLU A 96 7.02 -5.40 -8.02
CA GLU A 96 7.40 -5.39 -9.42
C GLU A 96 8.87 -4.99 -9.57
N PHE A 97 9.60 -5.72 -10.41
CA PHE A 97 10.97 -5.43 -10.79
C PHE A 97 11.05 -5.55 -12.31
N ASP A 98 10.67 -4.49 -13.04
CA ASP A 98 10.45 -4.53 -14.48
C ASP A 98 11.75 -4.66 -15.30
N PRO A 99 11.67 -5.00 -16.59
CA PRO A 99 12.87 -5.15 -17.44
C PRO A 99 13.71 -3.88 -17.57
N VAL A 100 13.10 -2.69 -17.50
CA VAL A 100 13.75 -1.40 -17.79
C VAL A 100 14.31 -0.76 -16.54
N GLU A 101 13.46 -0.44 -15.55
CA GLU A 101 13.92 0.14 -14.29
C GLU A 101 14.64 -0.90 -13.44
N GLY A 102 14.19 -2.17 -13.46
CA GLY A 102 14.89 -3.26 -12.80
C GLY A 102 16.32 -3.45 -13.30
N ALA A 103 16.59 -3.30 -14.62
CA ALA A 103 17.95 -3.31 -15.13
C ALA A 103 18.78 -2.13 -14.61
N ARG A 104 18.21 -0.91 -14.58
CA ARG A 104 18.88 0.29 -14.09
C ARG A 104 19.22 0.22 -12.60
N PHE A 105 18.26 -0.23 -11.77
CA PHE A 105 18.51 -0.47 -10.36
C PHE A 105 19.48 -1.64 -10.15
N GLY A 106 19.36 -2.70 -10.95
CA GLY A 106 20.28 -3.82 -10.94
C GLY A 106 21.73 -3.40 -11.17
N ASP A 107 22.00 -2.49 -12.10
CA ASP A 107 23.34 -1.94 -12.32
C ASP A 107 23.89 -1.20 -11.08
N LEU A 108 23.03 -0.43 -10.38
CA LEU A 108 23.42 0.25 -9.14
C LEU A 108 23.73 -0.75 -8.00
N LEU A 109 22.91 -1.79 -7.85
CA LEU A 109 23.10 -2.83 -6.87
C LEU A 109 24.41 -3.61 -7.13
N LEU A 110 24.70 -3.95 -8.40
CA LEU A 110 25.96 -4.59 -8.80
C LEU A 110 27.16 -3.71 -8.54
N ALA A 111 27.08 -2.42 -8.83
CA ALA A 111 28.15 -1.47 -8.54
C ALA A 111 28.46 -1.43 -7.03
N LYS A 112 27.42 -1.37 -6.18
CA LYS A 112 27.60 -1.39 -4.72
C LYS A 112 28.14 -2.73 -4.21
N ARG A 113 27.71 -3.82 -4.82
CA ARG A 113 28.27 -5.15 -4.50
C ARG A 113 29.76 -5.24 -4.81
N ALA A 114 30.20 -4.64 -5.92
CA ALA A 114 31.62 -4.56 -6.30
C ALA A 114 32.43 -3.70 -5.32
N GLU A 115 31.81 -2.71 -4.66
CA GLU A 115 32.43 -1.94 -3.57
C GLU A 115 32.50 -2.71 -2.24
N GLY A 116 31.98 -3.93 -2.16
CA GLY A 116 31.99 -4.77 -0.95
C GLY A 116 30.74 -4.62 -0.08
N VAL A 117 29.72 -3.85 -0.49
CA VAL A 117 28.45 -3.72 0.22
C VAL A 117 27.68 -5.04 0.12
N GLU A 118 27.09 -5.52 1.22
CA GLU A 118 26.14 -6.62 1.19
C GLU A 118 24.85 -6.15 0.53
N VAL A 119 24.37 -6.88 -0.48
CA VAL A 119 23.16 -6.52 -1.22
C VAL A 119 22.21 -7.69 -1.26
N ASN A 120 21.00 -7.48 -0.73
CA ASN A 120 19.93 -8.46 -0.64
C ASN A 120 18.71 -7.91 -1.36
N LEU A 121 18.13 -8.69 -2.27
CA LEU A 121 16.95 -8.33 -3.06
C LEU A 121 15.88 -9.40 -2.92
N ILE A 122 14.69 -9.01 -2.51
CA ILE A 122 13.47 -9.82 -2.62
C ILE A 122 12.61 -9.23 -3.75
N PHE A 123 12.13 -10.07 -4.64
CA PHE A 123 11.11 -9.69 -5.62
C PHE A 123 9.97 -10.70 -5.63
N ASP A 124 8.74 -10.23 -5.84
CA ASP A 124 7.58 -11.12 -5.97
C ASP A 124 7.55 -11.76 -7.35
N SER A 125 7.41 -13.08 -7.40
CA SER A 125 7.42 -13.84 -8.65
C SER A 125 6.28 -13.47 -9.59
N PHE A 126 5.07 -13.22 -9.06
CA PHE A 126 3.91 -12.87 -9.86
C PHE A 126 3.95 -11.41 -10.33
N GLY A 127 4.33 -10.48 -9.45
CA GLY A 127 4.48 -9.07 -9.81
C GLY A 127 5.59 -8.82 -10.81
N SER A 128 6.57 -9.74 -10.91
CA SER A 128 7.77 -9.61 -11.75
C SER A 128 7.81 -10.63 -12.89
N LEU A 129 6.66 -11.11 -13.38
CA LEU A 129 6.57 -12.09 -14.48
C LEU A 129 7.28 -11.64 -15.77
N ASP A 130 7.32 -10.33 -16.04
CA ASP A 130 7.97 -9.76 -17.23
C ASP A 130 9.48 -9.56 -17.04
N THR A 131 10.03 -9.83 -15.83
CA THR A 131 11.45 -9.69 -15.54
C THR A 131 12.25 -10.78 -16.28
N PRO A 132 13.23 -10.43 -17.12
CA PRO A 132 14.02 -11.43 -17.79
C PRO A 132 14.85 -12.26 -16.81
N ALA A 133 14.78 -13.59 -16.95
CA ALA A 133 15.59 -14.49 -16.11
C ALA A 133 17.09 -14.17 -16.20
N SER A 134 17.57 -13.68 -17.35
CA SER A 134 18.94 -13.24 -17.55
C SER A 134 19.34 -12.04 -16.67
N LEU A 135 18.41 -11.14 -16.35
CA LEU A 135 18.66 -10.04 -15.41
C LEU A 135 18.88 -10.59 -13.99
N ILE A 136 18.03 -11.48 -13.53
CA ILE A 136 18.13 -12.10 -12.21
C ILE A 136 19.41 -12.91 -12.11
N GLU A 137 19.74 -13.68 -13.14
CA GLU A 137 20.98 -14.47 -13.18
C GLU A 137 22.23 -13.57 -13.15
N ARG A 138 22.22 -12.46 -13.88
CA ARG A 138 23.31 -11.46 -13.84
C ARG A 138 23.53 -10.88 -12.44
N LEU A 139 22.42 -10.58 -11.71
CA LEU A 139 22.50 -10.11 -10.33
C LEU A 139 23.14 -11.16 -9.41
N ARG A 140 22.70 -12.41 -9.52
CA ARG A 140 23.26 -13.54 -8.74
C ARG A 140 24.73 -13.76 -9.02
N GLN A 141 25.13 -13.79 -10.30
CA GLN A 141 26.53 -13.94 -10.72
C GLN A 141 27.41 -12.78 -10.23
N GLY A 142 26.85 -11.57 -10.16
CA GLY A 142 27.52 -10.40 -9.59
C GLY A 142 27.57 -10.38 -8.06
N GLY A 143 27.04 -11.42 -7.40
CA GLY A 143 27.11 -11.61 -5.95
C GLY A 143 26.01 -10.90 -5.17
N VAL A 144 24.97 -10.38 -5.83
CA VAL A 144 23.74 -9.95 -5.18
C VAL A 144 22.98 -11.18 -4.70
N ARG A 145 22.54 -11.20 -3.45
CA ARG A 145 21.70 -12.27 -2.92
C ARG A 145 20.26 -11.98 -3.37
N VAL A 146 19.73 -12.82 -4.24
CA VAL A 146 18.37 -12.61 -4.82
C VAL A 146 17.46 -13.73 -4.40
N LEU A 147 16.35 -13.36 -3.76
CA LEU A 147 15.28 -14.23 -3.31
C LEU A 147 14.01 -13.92 -4.10
N GLU A 148 13.43 -14.96 -4.71
CA GLU A 148 12.16 -14.90 -5.40
C GLU A 148 11.06 -15.31 -4.41
N TYR A 149 10.13 -14.39 -4.13
CA TYR A 149 9.02 -14.65 -3.23
C TYR A 149 7.93 -15.45 -3.94
N HIS A 150 7.54 -16.59 -3.35
CA HIS A 150 6.51 -17.52 -3.86
C HIS A 150 6.62 -17.76 -5.37
N PRO A 151 7.65 -18.49 -5.85
CA PRO A 151 7.86 -18.76 -7.27
C PRO A 151 6.63 -19.31 -7.96
N VAL A 152 6.25 -18.71 -9.10
CA VAL A 152 5.13 -19.16 -9.92
C VAL A 152 5.65 -20.12 -10.99
N GLY A 153 5.25 -21.40 -10.96
CA GLY A 153 5.67 -22.40 -11.94
C GLY A 153 4.59 -23.47 -12.14
N PHE A 154 4.69 -24.20 -13.25
CA PHE A 154 3.74 -25.24 -13.64
C PHE A 154 3.53 -26.35 -12.59
N PHE A 155 4.45 -26.49 -11.63
CA PHE A 155 4.46 -27.54 -10.60
C PHE A 155 4.40 -26.98 -9.17
N THR A 156 4.32 -25.68 -8.99
CA THR A 156 4.31 -25.04 -7.67
C THR A 156 2.88 -24.76 -7.23
N GLY A 157 2.33 -25.67 -6.44
CA GLY A 157 1.30 -25.36 -5.47
C GLY A 157 -0.15 -25.25 -5.93
N LEU A 158 -1.01 -25.42 -4.96
CA LEU A 158 -2.47 -25.23 -5.02
C LEU A 158 -2.83 -23.76 -5.35
N PRO A 159 -4.01 -23.51 -5.95
CA PRO A 159 -4.48 -22.14 -6.29
C PRO A 159 -4.45 -21.13 -5.16
N LEU A 160 -4.42 -21.58 -3.91
CA LEU A 160 -4.38 -20.73 -2.70
C LEU A 160 -3.04 -19.99 -2.54
N ASP A 161 -1.92 -20.57 -2.97
CA ASP A 161 -0.60 -19.93 -2.87
C ASP A 161 -0.39 -18.84 -3.94
N LEU A 162 -1.17 -18.86 -5.03
CA LEU A 162 -1.16 -17.81 -6.04
C LEU A 162 -1.68 -16.48 -5.52
N ASN A 163 -2.53 -16.49 -4.49
CA ASN A 163 -3.12 -15.28 -3.91
C ASN A 163 -2.20 -14.60 -2.89
N ARG A 164 -1.30 -15.33 -2.24
CA ARG A 164 -0.37 -14.75 -1.26
C ARG A 164 0.83 -14.15 -1.97
N ARG A 165 0.84 -12.81 -2.07
CA ARG A 165 1.91 -12.07 -2.74
C ARG A 165 2.63 -11.14 -1.77
N ASP A 166 3.87 -10.89 -2.07
CA ASP A 166 4.63 -9.87 -1.36
C ASP A 166 4.46 -8.52 -2.06
N HIS A 167 3.48 -7.75 -1.57
CA HIS A 167 3.14 -6.46 -2.17
C HIS A 167 3.90 -5.28 -1.55
N ARG A 168 4.90 -5.55 -0.69
CA ARG A 168 5.77 -4.54 -0.10
C ARG A 168 6.67 -3.87 -1.12
N LYS A 169 7.01 -2.61 -0.87
CA LYS A 169 8.02 -1.85 -1.57
C LYS A 169 8.86 -1.18 -0.50
N LEU A 170 10.05 -1.72 -0.29
CA LEU A 170 10.92 -1.32 0.81
C LEU A 170 12.38 -1.28 0.35
N LEU A 171 13.07 -0.21 0.68
CA LEU A 171 14.53 -0.14 0.65
C LEU A 171 15.01 0.21 2.04
N VAL A 172 15.90 -0.58 2.60
CA VAL A 172 16.65 -0.24 3.82
C VAL A 172 18.14 -0.17 3.48
N VAL A 173 18.80 0.90 3.89
CA VAL A 173 20.23 1.10 3.67
C VAL A 173 20.91 1.35 5.01
N ASP A 174 21.90 0.50 5.31
CA ASP A 174 22.79 0.62 6.47
C ASP A 174 22.05 0.74 7.82
N ASN A 175 20.80 0.26 7.93
CA ASN A 175 19.91 0.45 9.08
C ASN A 175 19.79 1.93 9.51
N ALA A 176 19.92 2.84 8.56
CA ALA A 176 19.93 4.30 8.77
C ALA A 176 18.90 5.04 7.94
N VAL A 177 18.54 4.50 6.77
CA VAL A 177 17.56 5.05 5.84
C VAL A 177 16.59 3.95 5.46
N ALA A 178 15.29 4.22 5.55
CA ALA A 178 14.23 3.41 4.96
C ALA A 178 13.44 4.23 3.95
N ILE A 179 13.05 3.63 2.82
CA ILE A 179 12.13 4.22 1.85
C ILE A 179 11.04 3.19 1.58
N THR A 180 9.78 3.62 1.74
CA THR A 180 8.61 2.75 1.53
C THR A 180 7.42 3.56 1.04
N GLY A 181 6.48 2.89 0.37
CA GLY A 181 5.26 3.48 -0.16
C GLY A 181 4.61 2.63 -1.24
N GLY A 182 4.02 3.25 -2.24
CA GLY A 182 3.32 2.55 -3.30
C GLY A 182 4.15 2.34 -4.59
N VAL A 183 5.30 3.00 -4.75
CA VAL A 183 6.10 2.99 -5.98
C VAL A 183 6.85 1.68 -6.15
N ASN A 184 6.58 0.94 -7.22
CA ASN A 184 7.34 -0.24 -7.65
C ASN A 184 8.58 0.15 -8.47
N ILE A 185 9.45 -0.81 -8.73
CA ILE A 185 10.54 -0.68 -9.70
C ILE A 185 10.00 -0.97 -11.10
N ASN A 186 9.28 0.01 -11.66
CA ASN A 186 8.58 -0.11 -12.93
C ASN A 186 8.56 1.22 -13.69
N GLN A 187 8.79 1.17 -15.01
CA GLN A 187 8.87 2.35 -15.89
C GLN A 187 7.58 3.20 -15.94
N VAL A 188 6.43 2.68 -15.48
CA VAL A 188 5.15 3.41 -15.46
C VAL A 188 5.19 4.65 -14.55
N TYR A 189 6.12 4.69 -13.61
CA TYR A 189 6.35 5.83 -12.72
C TYR A 189 7.29 6.90 -13.30
N ASP A 190 7.90 6.68 -14.50
CA ASP A 190 8.73 7.69 -15.17
C ASP A 190 7.86 8.68 -15.97
N ILE A 191 7.55 9.82 -15.37
CA ILE A 191 6.68 10.88 -15.92
C ILE A 191 7.25 11.51 -17.21
N ARG A 192 8.55 11.39 -17.52
CA ARG A 192 9.13 11.97 -18.75
C ARG A 192 8.49 11.44 -20.04
N ARG A 193 7.86 10.29 -19.98
CA ARG A 193 7.17 9.65 -21.11
C ARG A 193 5.89 10.37 -21.56
N GLN A 194 5.28 11.23 -20.74
CA GLN A 194 3.95 11.84 -20.98
C GLN A 194 3.96 13.19 -21.70
N LYS A 195 5.08 13.88 -21.84
CA LYS A 195 5.13 15.23 -22.42
C LYS A 195 5.07 15.28 -23.96
N ARG A 196 4.40 14.37 -24.64
CA ARG A 196 4.01 14.57 -26.05
C ARG A 196 2.64 15.27 -26.09
N ARG A 197 2.68 16.62 -26.11
CA ARG A 197 1.49 17.46 -26.26
C ARG A 197 0.73 17.11 -27.55
N GLY A 198 -0.60 16.91 -27.43
CA GLY A 198 -1.54 16.96 -28.56
C GLY A 198 -2.09 15.62 -29.07
N GLN A 199 -1.80 14.48 -28.45
CA GLN A 199 -2.47 13.22 -28.79
C GLN A 199 -3.60 12.89 -27.81
N PRO A 200 -4.68 12.20 -28.25
CA PRO A 200 -5.70 11.68 -27.35
C PRO A 200 -5.02 10.82 -26.28
N VAL A 201 -5.40 11.03 -25.02
CA VAL A 201 -4.83 10.30 -23.89
C VAL A 201 -5.33 8.85 -23.95
N ASP A 202 -4.44 7.94 -24.29
CA ASP A 202 -4.68 6.51 -24.15
C ASP A 202 -4.62 6.14 -22.66
N PRO A 203 -5.71 5.67 -22.03
CA PRO A 203 -5.73 5.34 -20.61
C PRO A 203 -4.65 4.32 -20.19
N THR A 204 -4.23 3.44 -21.13
CA THR A 204 -3.18 2.44 -20.89
C THR A 204 -1.76 3.03 -20.82
N LYS A 205 -1.61 4.31 -21.21
CA LYS A 205 -0.33 5.05 -21.26
C LYS A 205 -0.26 6.20 -20.28
N LEU A 206 -1.23 6.30 -19.36
CA LEU A 206 -1.19 7.29 -18.31
C LEU A 206 -0.02 7.02 -17.36
N ALA A 207 0.66 8.09 -16.90
CA ALA A 207 1.64 7.95 -15.82
C ALA A 207 0.96 7.56 -14.54
N TRP A 208 1.66 6.80 -13.73
CA TRP A 208 1.23 6.44 -12.40
C TRP A 208 1.64 7.53 -11.42
N ARG A 209 0.67 7.96 -10.60
CA ARG A 209 0.85 8.89 -9.49
C ARG A 209 0.83 8.09 -8.20
N ASP A 210 1.93 8.12 -7.48
CA ASP A 210 2.09 7.40 -6.23
C ASP A 210 2.78 8.24 -5.16
N THR A 211 2.89 7.74 -3.93
CA THR A 211 3.47 8.43 -2.79
C THR A 211 4.30 7.46 -1.98
N ASP A 212 5.53 7.90 -1.66
CA ASP A 212 6.44 7.20 -0.77
C ASP A 212 6.92 8.13 0.36
N VAL A 213 7.58 7.56 1.34
CA VAL A 213 8.31 8.29 2.38
C VAL A 213 9.75 7.80 2.49
N ARG A 214 10.66 8.75 2.67
CA ARG A 214 12.03 8.51 3.10
C ARG A 214 12.14 8.81 4.59
N ILE A 215 12.63 7.87 5.36
CA ILE A 215 12.72 7.90 6.81
C ILE A 215 14.18 7.71 7.21
N GLU A 216 14.68 8.58 8.09
CA GLU A 216 16.01 8.50 8.67
C GLU A 216 15.88 8.57 10.19
N GLY A 217 16.51 7.64 10.89
CA GLY A 217 16.49 7.63 12.33
C GLY A 217 16.31 6.23 12.93
N PRO A 218 16.09 6.15 14.24
CA PRO A 218 16.13 4.87 14.95
C PRO A 218 14.98 3.91 14.58
N VAL A 219 13.86 4.40 14.02
CA VAL A 219 12.75 3.53 13.58
C VAL A 219 13.12 2.64 12.40
N VAL A 220 14.18 2.96 11.66
CA VAL A 220 14.64 2.16 10.51
C VAL A 220 14.90 0.71 10.90
N ALA A 221 15.30 0.46 12.16
CA ALA A 221 15.46 -0.89 12.70
C ALA A 221 14.16 -1.74 12.66
N GLN A 222 12.97 -1.11 12.74
CA GLN A 222 11.70 -1.83 12.59
C GLN A 222 11.47 -2.25 11.13
N PHE A 223 11.81 -1.39 10.15
CA PHE A 223 11.75 -1.74 8.73
C PHE A 223 12.74 -2.83 8.36
N GLU A 224 13.96 -2.74 8.89
CA GLU A 224 14.98 -3.77 8.77
C GLU A 224 14.49 -5.14 9.29
N GLN A 225 13.87 -5.16 10.46
CA GLN A 225 13.31 -6.37 11.04
C GLN A 225 12.21 -6.99 10.17
N ILE A 226 11.35 -6.18 9.55
CA ILE A 226 10.29 -6.66 8.65
C ILE A 226 10.92 -7.32 7.41
N PHE A 227 11.94 -6.70 6.80
CA PHE A 227 12.67 -7.30 5.70
C PHE A 227 13.30 -8.65 6.09
N GLU A 228 14.00 -8.70 7.24
CA GLU A 228 14.65 -9.92 7.73
C GLU A 228 13.62 -11.04 7.97
N GLN A 229 12.43 -10.72 8.49
CA GLN A 229 11.36 -11.69 8.70
C GLN A 229 10.86 -12.27 7.37
N THR A 230 10.69 -11.45 6.33
CA THR A 230 10.32 -11.93 4.98
C THR A 230 11.42 -12.82 4.42
N TRP A 231 12.68 -12.37 4.50
CA TRP A 231 13.84 -13.10 4.03
C TRP A 231 13.97 -14.49 4.67
N GLN A 232 13.85 -14.54 6.00
CA GLN A 232 13.91 -15.80 6.75
C GLN A 232 12.71 -16.70 6.49
N GLY A 233 11.51 -16.11 6.40
CA GLY A 233 10.27 -16.83 6.10
C GLY A 233 10.28 -17.51 4.72
N GLN A 234 11.08 -17.00 3.78
CA GLN A 234 11.34 -17.58 2.46
C GLN A 234 12.61 -18.42 2.42
N HIS A 235 13.16 -18.80 3.57
CA HIS A 235 14.36 -19.62 3.69
C HIS A 235 15.60 -19.02 3.01
N GLY A 236 15.70 -17.70 2.97
CA GLY A 236 16.87 -17.00 2.46
C GLY A 236 18.15 -17.36 3.25
N PRO A 237 19.34 -17.31 2.63
CA PRO A 237 20.58 -17.57 3.33
C PRO A 237 20.80 -16.57 4.47
N ALA A 238 21.55 -16.99 5.52
CA ALA A 238 21.80 -16.14 6.69
C ALA A 238 22.34 -14.76 6.29
N LEU A 239 21.70 -13.72 6.80
CA LEU A 239 22.14 -12.33 6.63
C LEU A 239 23.21 -11.99 7.68
N SER A 240 24.12 -11.08 7.35
CA SER A 240 25.00 -10.48 8.35
C SER A 240 24.17 -9.68 9.37
N PRO A 241 24.61 -9.55 10.63
CA PRO A 241 23.92 -8.67 11.57
C PRO A 241 23.78 -7.24 11.00
N PRO A 242 22.61 -6.60 11.11
CA PRO A 242 22.44 -5.25 10.60
C PRO A 242 23.39 -4.28 11.31
N PRO A 243 23.85 -3.23 10.63
CA PRO A 243 24.58 -2.15 11.26
C PRO A 243 23.76 -1.57 12.42
N PRO A 244 24.39 -1.06 13.49
CA PRO A 244 23.66 -0.38 14.54
C PRO A 244 22.92 0.85 13.97
N PRO A 245 21.69 1.15 14.44
CA PRO A 245 20.98 2.35 14.02
C PRO A 245 21.77 3.61 14.39
N PRO A 246 21.47 4.76 13.74
CA PRO A 246 22.13 6.03 14.07
C PRO A 246 22.01 6.37 15.54
N ALA A 247 23.14 6.69 16.17
CA ALA A 247 23.18 7.03 17.60
C ALA A 247 22.50 8.36 17.96
N SER A 248 22.35 9.26 16.99
CA SER A 248 21.74 10.59 17.18
C SER A 248 20.39 10.69 16.49
N PRO A 249 19.42 11.39 17.09
CA PRO A 249 18.17 11.72 16.43
C PRO A 249 18.43 12.46 15.10
N ARG A 250 17.56 12.22 14.12
CA ARG A 250 17.59 12.85 12.79
C ARG A 250 16.50 13.91 12.64
N GLY A 251 15.48 13.88 13.51
CA GLY A 251 14.34 14.78 13.54
C GLY A 251 13.48 14.50 14.77
N ASP A 252 12.25 14.99 14.76
CA ASP A 252 11.35 14.92 15.93
C ASP A 252 10.14 14.01 15.72
N ALA A 253 9.96 13.42 14.52
CA ALA A 253 8.79 12.63 14.20
C ALA A 253 8.75 11.33 15.01
N LEU A 254 7.55 11.03 15.53
CA LEU A 254 7.20 9.71 16.07
C LEU A 254 6.75 8.83 14.90
N VAL A 255 7.43 7.73 14.67
CA VAL A 255 7.17 6.84 13.55
C VAL A 255 7.09 5.39 14.02
N GLN A 256 6.22 4.61 13.39
CA GLN A 256 6.10 3.16 13.55
C GLN A 256 6.06 2.49 12.18
N ALA A 257 6.79 1.41 12.01
CA ALA A 257 6.62 0.50 10.88
C ALA A 257 5.58 -0.56 11.22
N ILE A 258 4.63 -0.80 10.33
CA ILE A 258 3.60 -1.81 10.54
C ILE A 258 3.73 -2.91 9.48
N ASP A 259 3.92 -4.13 9.96
CA ASP A 259 3.87 -5.35 9.17
C ASP A 259 2.41 -5.80 8.95
N GLY A 260 1.99 -5.87 7.70
CA GLY A 260 0.68 -6.37 7.27
C GLY A 260 0.70 -7.82 6.80
N THR A 261 1.55 -8.67 7.35
CA THR A 261 1.63 -10.09 6.94
C THR A 261 0.37 -10.87 7.32
N PRO A 262 -0.32 -11.53 6.36
CA PRO A 262 -1.58 -12.24 6.61
C PRO A 262 -1.42 -13.52 7.43
N SER A 263 -0.21 -14.10 7.50
CA SER A 263 0.06 -15.39 8.14
C SER A 263 -0.29 -15.45 9.64
N GLN A 264 -0.51 -14.30 10.27
CA GLN A 264 -0.88 -14.19 11.68
C GLN A 264 -2.39 -13.97 11.90
N HIS A 265 -3.23 -14.07 10.87
CA HIS A 265 -4.64 -13.66 10.87
C HIS A 265 -4.86 -12.22 11.37
N ARG A 266 -3.81 -11.39 11.32
CA ARG A 266 -3.76 -10.03 11.84
C ARG A 266 -3.42 -9.09 10.72
N THR A 267 -4.41 -8.43 10.19
CA THR A 267 -4.21 -7.28 9.30
C THR A 267 -3.95 -6.05 10.15
N LEU A 268 -2.74 -5.93 10.69
CA LEU A 268 -2.40 -4.85 11.62
C LEU A 268 -2.62 -3.48 10.98
N ILE A 269 -2.20 -3.30 9.72
CA ILE A 269 -2.41 -2.05 8.97
C ILE A 269 -3.88 -1.69 8.89
N TYR A 270 -4.73 -2.66 8.57
CA TYR A 270 -6.17 -2.45 8.47
C TYR A 270 -6.81 -2.14 9.83
N ARG A 271 -6.41 -2.84 10.89
CA ARG A 271 -6.92 -2.61 12.24
C ARG A 271 -6.52 -1.24 12.77
N THR A 272 -5.29 -0.79 12.53
CA THR A 272 -4.84 0.55 12.93
C THR A 272 -5.57 1.63 12.15
N LEU A 273 -5.84 1.44 10.86
CA LEU A 273 -6.65 2.38 10.08
C LEU A 273 -8.08 2.47 10.62
N LEU A 274 -8.75 1.34 10.88
CA LEU A 274 -10.10 1.34 11.47
C LEU A 274 -10.13 2.00 12.85
N MET A 275 -9.12 1.76 13.68
CA MET A 275 -8.96 2.44 14.95
C MET A 275 -8.83 3.96 14.75
N ALA A 276 -7.95 4.42 13.88
CA ALA A 276 -7.76 5.84 13.61
C ALA A 276 -9.05 6.51 13.07
N ILE A 277 -9.78 5.87 12.16
CA ILE A 277 -11.09 6.32 11.66
C ILE A 277 -12.11 6.40 12.82
N SER A 278 -12.12 5.43 13.72
CA SER A 278 -13.06 5.41 14.86
C SER A 278 -12.81 6.52 15.86
N LEU A 279 -11.55 6.94 16.03
CA LEU A 279 -11.11 8.02 16.92
C LEU A 279 -11.15 9.40 16.29
N ALA A 280 -11.29 9.49 14.96
CA ALA A 280 -11.31 10.74 14.21
C ALA A 280 -12.40 11.69 14.72
N ARG A 281 -12.04 12.97 14.86
CA ARG A 281 -12.90 14.04 15.38
C ARG A 281 -13.20 15.14 14.38
N THR A 282 -12.27 15.40 13.45
CA THR A 282 -12.34 16.55 12.53
C THR A 282 -12.31 16.13 11.07
N SER A 283 -11.34 15.33 10.66
CA SER A 283 -11.13 15.00 9.24
C SER A 283 -10.58 13.59 9.02
N ILE A 284 -10.95 12.97 7.93
CA ILE A 284 -10.42 11.72 7.39
C ILE A 284 -10.21 11.93 5.89
N HIS A 285 -8.96 12.00 5.45
CA HIS A 285 -8.60 12.17 4.05
C HIS A 285 -7.83 10.94 3.58
N LEU A 286 -8.42 10.19 2.63
CA LEU A 286 -7.89 8.94 2.11
C LEU A 286 -7.56 9.07 0.63
N THR A 287 -6.40 8.58 0.22
CA THR A 287 -6.03 8.40 -1.19
C THR A 287 -5.64 6.95 -1.43
N THR A 288 -6.33 6.26 -2.34
CA THR A 288 -6.06 4.85 -2.61
C THR A 288 -6.05 4.54 -4.10
N GLY A 289 -5.13 3.68 -4.53
CA GLY A 289 -5.05 3.21 -5.91
C GLY A 289 -6.08 2.13 -6.25
N TYR A 290 -6.50 1.36 -5.27
CA TYR A 290 -7.56 0.36 -5.37
C TYR A 290 -8.53 0.54 -4.22
N PHE A 291 -9.81 0.68 -4.56
CA PHE A 291 -10.88 0.87 -3.61
C PHE A 291 -11.95 -0.20 -3.82
N ALA A 292 -11.90 -1.25 -3.03
CA ALA A 292 -12.93 -2.27 -2.91
C ALA A 292 -13.06 -2.59 -1.41
N PRO A 293 -13.69 -1.65 -0.65
CA PRO A 293 -13.65 -1.67 0.80
C PRO A 293 -14.38 -2.88 1.37
N THR A 294 -13.87 -3.40 2.48
CA THR A 294 -14.59 -4.40 3.24
C THR A 294 -15.80 -3.76 3.94
N PRO A 295 -16.81 -4.56 4.33
CA PRO A 295 -17.97 -4.02 5.04
C PRO A 295 -17.65 -3.29 6.36
N ASP A 296 -16.53 -3.63 7.02
CA ASP A 296 -16.10 -2.92 8.24
C ASP A 296 -15.59 -1.53 7.93
N LEU A 297 -14.83 -1.37 6.83
CA LEU A 297 -14.33 -0.06 6.40
C LEU A 297 -15.48 0.85 5.97
N ASP A 298 -16.43 0.33 5.18
CA ASP A 298 -17.63 1.08 4.81
C ASP A 298 -18.37 1.59 6.06
N ARG A 299 -18.66 0.69 7.01
CA ARG A 299 -19.34 1.06 8.25
C ARG A 299 -18.56 2.09 9.07
N ALA A 300 -17.23 1.97 9.13
CA ALA A 300 -16.38 2.90 9.85
C ALA A 300 -16.41 4.31 9.25
N LEU A 301 -16.28 4.42 7.91
CA LEU A 301 -16.35 5.68 7.17
C LEU A 301 -17.72 6.33 7.27
N GLU A 302 -18.80 5.57 7.06
CA GLU A 302 -20.16 6.04 7.23
C GLU A 302 -20.44 6.54 8.66
N ALA A 303 -19.98 5.79 9.68
CA ALA A 303 -20.15 6.18 11.06
C ALA A 303 -19.37 7.46 11.40
N ALA A 304 -18.17 7.64 10.85
CA ALA A 304 -17.38 8.86 11.02
C ALA A 304 -18.10 10.07 10.39
N ALA A 305 -18.56 9.96 9.13
CA ALA A 305 -19.29 11.01 8.46
C ALA A 305 -20.59 11.39 9.20
N ARG A 306 -21.35 10.40 9.69
CA ARG A 306 -22.55 10.65 10.52
C ARG A 306 -22.26 11.33 11.88
N ARG A 307 -21.03 11.20 12.40
CA ARG A 307 -20.57 11.94 13.59
C ARG A 307 -20.21 13.39 13.28
N GLY A 308 -20.23 13.81 12.01
CA GLY A 308 -19.84 15.14 11.56
C GLY A 308 -18.34 15.29 11.25
N VAL A 309 -17.60 14.19 11.15
CA VAL A 309 -16.21 14.19 10.67
C VAL A 309 -16.21 14.46 9.17
N ASP A 310 -15.34 15.34 8.70
CA ASP A 310 -15.15 15.56 7.26
C ASP A 310 -14.41 14.38 6.64
N VAL A 311 -15.13 13.55 5.87
CA VAL A 311 -14.59 12.33 5.26
C VAL A 311 -14.49 12.53 3.75
N GLU A 312 -13.27 12.56 3.24
CA GLU A 312 -12.99 12.74 1.81
C GLU A 312 -12.09 11.60 1.28
N ILE A 313 -12.43 11.08 0.09
CA ILE A 313 -11.71 9.96 -0.53
C ILE A 313 -11.36 10.31 -1.97
N VAL A 314 -10.07 10.22 -2.33
CA VAL A 314 -9.59 10.30 -3.72
C VAL A 314 -9.29 8.90 -4.21
N VAL A 315 -9.94 8.53 -5.32
CA VAL A 315 -9.85 7.21 -5.95
C VAL A 315 -9.49 7.34 -7.44
N PRO A 316 -8.98 6.29 -8.10
CA PRO A 316 -8.69 6.35 -9.53
C PRO A 316 -9.98 6.29 -10.36
N ALA A 317 -10.07 7.13 -11.40
CA ALA A 317 -11.08 6.95 -12.46
C ALA A 317 -10.72 5.82 -13.42
N HIS A 318 -9.42 5.52 -13.54
CA HIS A 318 -8.83 4.48 -14.37
C HIS A 318 -7.75 3.73 -13.59
N SER A 319 -7.74 2.41 -13.70
CA SER A 319 -6.78 1.53 -13.03
C SER A 319 -6.31 0.44 -14.00
N SER A 320 -5.27 -0.28 -13.65
CA SER A 320 -4.87 -1.52 -14.33
C SER A 320 -5.94 -2.62 -14.24
N SER A 321 -6.88 -2.52 -13.28
CA SER A 321 -8.04 -3.41 -13.13
C SER A 321 -9.34 -2.63 -13.23
N ALA A 322 -10.03 -2.73 -14.36
CA ALA A 322 -11.36 -2.13 -14.54
C ALA A 322 -12.39 -2.70 -13.56
N THR A 323 -12.24 -3.99 -13.20
CA THR A 323 -13.13 -4.68 -12.27
C THR A 323 -13.04 -4.08 -10.86
N VAL A 324 -11.84 -3.71 -10.39
CA VAL A 324 -11.68 -3.05 -9.07
C VAL A 324 -12.33 -1.67 -9.08
N VAL A 325 -12.20 -0.92 -10.19
CA VAL A 325 -12.87 0.39 -10.32
C VAL A 325 -14.40 0.23 -10.27
N ALA A 326 -14.94 -0.76 -11.00
CA ALA A 326 -16.38 -1.04 -11.00
C ALA A 326 -16.88 -1.49 -9.60
N ALA A 327 -16.14 -2.39 -8.93
CA ALA A 327 -16.46 -2.82 -7.57
C ALA A 327 -16.49 -1.64 -6.60
N GLY A 328 -15.47 -0.77 -6.62
CA GLY A 328 -15.43 0.43 -5.77
C GLY A 328 -16.60 1.37 -6.00
N ARG A 329 -17.01 1.56 -7.24
CA ARG A 329 -18.17 2.41 -7.60
C ARG A 329 -19.50 1.93 -7.01
N ALA A 330 -19.65 0.63 -6.76
CA ALA A 330 -20.85 0.08 -6.13
C ALA A 330 -21.06 0.61 -4.68
N HIS A 331 -19.98 1.00 -3.98
CA HIS A 331 -20.02 1.52 -2.62
C HIS A 331 -20.36 3.03 -2.54
N TYR A 332 -20.16 3.79 -3.63
CA TYR A 332 -20.26 5.26 -3.60
C TYR A 332 -21.60 5.76 -3.12
N ALA A 333 -22.70 5.16 -3.57
CA ALA A 333 -24.05 5.60 -3.21
C ALA A 333 -24.30 5.56 -1.69
N ALA A 334 -23.86 4.50 -1.02
CA ALA A 334 -24.01 4.34 0.43
C ALA A 334 -23.12 5.31 1.20
N LEU A 335 -21.87 5.44 0.80
CA LEU A 335 -20.89 6.36 1.40
C LEU A 335 -21.33 7.82 1.28
N MET A 336 -21.73 8.26 0.07
CA MET A 336 -22.22 9.62 -0.15
C MET A 336 -23.51 9.91 0.61
N LYS A 337 -24.42 8.94 0.74
CA LYS A 337 -25.63 9.07 1.57
C LYS A 337 -25.29 9.31 3.05
N ALA A 338 -24.17 8.79 3.53
CA ALA A 338 -23.69 9.02 4.88
C ALA A 338 -22.96 10.37 5.05
N GLY A 339 -22.61 11.05 3.94
CA GLY A 339 -21.92 12.34 3.94
C GLY A 339 -20.45 12.27 3.50
N VAL A 340 -19.96 11.11 3.06
CA VAL A 340 -18.61 10.97 2.52
C VAL A 340 -18.49 11.64 1.16
N LYS A 341 -17.45 12.44 0.94
CA LYS A 341 -17.14 13.07 -0.35
C LYS A 341 -16.16 12.20 -1.13
N ILE A 342 -16.44 11.96 -2.41
CA ILE A 342 -15.65 11.08 -3.28
C ILE A 342 -15.19 11.85 -4.51
N TYR A 343 -13.90 11.70 -4.84
CA TYR A 343 -13.25 12.36 -5.96
C TYR A 343 -12.54 11.34 -6.86
N GLU A 344 -12.81 11.35 -8.16
CA GLU A 344 -12.14 10.49 -9.14
C GLU A 344 -10.99 11.21 -9.84
N ARG A 345 -9.76 10.71 -9.68
CA ARG A 345 -8.55 11.19 -10.36
C ARG A 345 -8.48 10.65 -11.78
N ARG A 346 -8.45 11.54 -12.81
CA ARG A 346 -8.63 11.12 -14.21
C ARG A 346 -7.40 11.18 -15.09
N ALA A 347 -6.53 12.16 -14.88
CA ALA A 347 -5.41 12.44 -15.79
C ALA A 347 -4.17 11.56 -15.57
N VAL A 348 -4.22 10.69 -14.57
CA VAL A 348 -3.16 9.75 -14.18
C VAL A 348 -3.80 8.45 -13.71
N VAL A 349 -3.04 7.37 -13.65
CA VAL A 349 -3.39 6.20 -12.84
C VAL A 349 -2.98 6.51 -11.41
N LEU A 350 -3.96 6.81 -10.56
CA LEU A 350 -3.71 7.00 -9.14
C LEU A 350 -3.39 5.65 -8.51
N HIS A 351 -2.24 5.55 -7.83
CA HIS A 351 -1.82 4.31 -7.18
C HIS A 351 -1.32 4.52 -5.74
N ALA A 352 -1.41 5.73 -5.18
CA ALA A 352 -1.04 6.02 -3.81
C ALA A 352 -1.91 5.26 -2.79
N LYS A 353 -1.35 4.97 -1.62
CA LYS A 353 -2.02 4.37 -0.47
C LYS A 353 -1.65 5.18 0.76
N THR A 354 -2.46 6.21 0.99
CA THR A 354 -2.19 7.18 2.05
C THR A 354 -3.47 7.55 2.79
N ALA A 355 -3.31 7.87 4.07
CA ALA A 355 -4.35 8.49 4.86
C ALA A 355 -3.76 9.59 5.73
N VAL A 356 -4.55 10.64 5.98
CA VAL A 356 -4.26 11.63 7.01
C VAL A 356 -5.55 11.89 7.81
N ILE A 357 -5.44 11.82 9.15
CA ILE A 357 -6.58 11.89 10.06
C ILE A 357 -6.30 12.94 11.12
N ASP A 358 -7.26 13.86 11.30
CA ASP A 358 -7.24 14.93 12.31
C ASP A 358 -5.97 15.80 12.23
N HIS A 359 -5.36 15.96 11.04
CA HIS A 359 -4.13 16.71 10.79
C HIS A 359 -2.97 16.28 11.70
N LEU A 360 -2.92 15.01 12.10
CA LEU A 360 -1.99 14.50 13.08
C LEU A 360 -1.47 13.09 12.77
N TRP A 361 -2.37 12.15 12.56
CA TRP A 361 -2.04 10.77 12.22
C TRP A 361 -1.96 10.64 10.70
N ALA A 362 -0.82 10.18 10.20
CA ALA A 362 -0.65 9.96 8.78
C ALA A 362 -0.08 8.57 8.52
N THR A 363 -0.52 7.91 7.44
CA THR A 363 0.09 6.67 6.98
C THR A 363 0.41 6.72 5.50
N VAL A 364 1.56 6.16 5.14
CA VAL A 364 2.03 5.95 3.76
C VAL A 364 2.58 4.54 3.66
N GLY A 365 2.18 3.80 2.63
CA GLY A 365 2.67 2.44 2.46
C GLY A 365 2.16 1.74 1.21
N SER A 366 2.17 0.42 1.25
CA SER A 366 1.80 -0.43 0.12
C SER A 366 0.35 -0.92 0.16
N ALA A 367 -0.33 -0.86 1.33
CA ALA A 367 -1.64 -1.45 1.54
C ALA A 367 -2.77 -0.65 0.88
N ASN A 368 -3.46 -1.26 -0.07
CA ASN A 368 -4.68 -0.73 -0.67
C ASN A 368 -5.88 -0.84 0.29
N LEU A 369 -6.98 -0.18 -0.07
CA LEU A 369 -8.27 -0.35 0.60
C LEU A 369 -9.10 -1.40 -0.14
N ASP A 370 -8.56 -2.62 -0.22
CA ASP A 370 -9.17 -3.77 -0.88
C ASP A 370 -9.00 -5.07 -0.07
N TRP A 371 -9.74 -6.09 -0.46
CA TRP A 371 -9.72 -7.38 0.21
C TRP A 371 -8.36 -8.09 0.14
N ARG A 372 -7.61 -7.90 -0.96
CA ARG A 372 -6.31 -8.56 -1.13
C ARG A 372 -5.28 -8.04 -0.12
N SER A 373 -5.22 -6.73 0.07
CA SER A 373 -4.33 -6.13 1.07
C SER A 373 -4.73 -6.48 2.50
N VAL A 374 -6.04 -6.77 2.73
CA VAL A 374 -6.54 -7.17 4.05
C VAL A 374 -6.26 -8.66 4.36
N ILE A 375 -6.34 -9.57 3.36
CA ILE A 375 -6.38 -11.01 3.63
C ILE A 375 -5.19 -11.78 3.05
N TYR A 376 -4.63 -11.35 1.90
CA TYR A 376 -3.71 -12.18 1.15
C TYR A 376 -2.28 -11.64 1.04
N ASN A 377 -2.13 -10.34 0.86
CA ASN A 377 -0.82 -9.75 0.56
C ASN A 377 -0.01 -9.47 1.82
N ASN A 378 1.30 -9.68 1.75
CA ASN A 378 2.20 -8.99 2.65
C ASN A 378 2.23 -7.51 2.28
N GLU A 379 2.01 -6.65 3.23
CA GLU A 379 2.01 -5.20 3.08
C GLU A 379 2.94 -4.55 4.11
N ILE A 380 3.32 -3.30 3.88
CA ILE A 380 4.09 -2.50 4.82
C ILE A 380 3.60 -1.06 4.78
N ASN A 381 3.36 -0.48 5.96
CA ASN A 381 3.04 0.93 6.10
C ASN A 381 3.95 1.59 7.14
N ALA A 382 4.30 2.84 6.88
CA ALA A 382 4.80 3.76 7.91
C ALA A 382 3.62 4.53 8.48
N VAL A 383 3.49 4.57 9.81
CA VAL A 383 2.59 5.49 10.50
C VAL A 383 3.41 6.58 11.16
N ILE A 384 3.03 7.82 10.92
CA ILE A 384 3.74 9.02 11.36
C ILE A 384 2.79 9.89 12.19
N LEU A 385 3.18 10.15 13.44
CA LEU A 385 2.50 11.08 14.35
C LEU A 385 3.33 12.36 14.43
N ASP A 386 3.15 13.24 13.43
CA ASP A 386 3.86 14.51 13.31
C ASP A 386 2.98 15.54 12.58
N ARG A 387 2.72 16.67 13.22
CA ARG A 387 1.84 17.71 12.67
C ARG A 387 2.40 18.34 11.40
N ALA A 388 3.70 18.56 11.32
CA ALA A 388 4.32 19.18 10.15
C ALA A 388 4.31 18.22 8.96
N PHE A 389 4.48 16.92 9.21
CA PHE A 389 4.31 15.89 8.18
C PHE A 389 2.84 15.80 7.74
N ALA A 390 1.90 15.75 8.68
CA ALA A 390 0.48 15.71 8.37
C ALA A 390 0.04 16.91 7.53
N GLN A 391 0.53 18.14 7.81
CA GLN A 391 0.27 19.32 6.97
C GLN A 391 0.76 19.15 5.52
N ARG A 392 1.92 18.53 5.31
CA ARG A 392 2.40 18.23 3.95
C ARG A 392 1.51 17.21 3.25
N MET A 393 1.03 16.20 3.98
CA MET A 393 0.07 15.21 3.46
C MET A 393 -1.27 15.85 3.10
N GLU A 394 -1.77 16.79 3.92
CA GLU A 394 -2.99 17.56 3.63
C GLU A 394 -2.85 18.42 2.37
N ALA A 395 -1.71 19.07 2.20
CA ALA A 395 -1.43 19.86 0.99
C ALA A 395 -1.45 18.93 -0.25
N LEU A 396 -0.79 17.76 -0.17
CA LEU A 396 -0.78 16.78 -1.24
C LEU A 396 -2.19 16.23 -1.55
N PHE A 397 -2.97 15.95 -0.51
CA PHE A 397 -4.36 15.53 -0.66
C PHE A 397 -5.20 16.62 -1.36
N SER A 398 -5.04 17.88 -0.96
CA SER A 398 -5.73 19.02 -1.59
C SER A 398 -5.36 19.17 -3.07
N ASP A 399 -4.11 18.95 -3.44
CA ASP A 399 -3.65 18.95 -4.84
C ASP A 399 -4.31 17.79 -5.63
N ASP A 400 -4.43 16.61 -5.04
CA ASP A 400 -5.10 15.47 -5.65
C ASP A 400 -6.61 15.73 -5.82
N VAL A 401 -7.27 16.33 -4.84
CA VAL A 401 -8.69 16.76 -4.93
C VAL A 401 -8.86 17.79 -6.05
N ALA A 402 -8.03 18.84 -6.07
CA ALA A 402 -8.10 19.91 -7.09
C ALA A 402 -7.93 19.37 -8.53
N ALA A 403 -7.18 18.27 -8.67
CA ALA A 403 -6.95 17.62 -9.96
C ALA A 403 -7.92 16.44 -10.23
N SER A 404 -8.92 16.24 -9.37
CA SER A 404 -9.93 15.19 -9.47
C SER A 404 -11.31 15.76 -9.84
N ARG A 405 -12.21 14.89 -10.24
CA ARG A 405 -13.63 15.23 -10.43
C ARG A 405 -14.43 14.79 -9.21
N PRO A 406 -15.15 15.70 -8.54
CA PRO A 406 -16.08 15.31 -7.49
C PRO A 406 -17.21 14.46 -8.08
N ILE A 407 -17.63 13.45 -7.33
CA ILE A 407 -18.81 12.65 -7.66
C ILE A 407 -20.02 13.33 -7.03
N ASP A 408 -20.90 13.84 -7.90
CA ASP A 408 -22.13 14.47 -7.48
C ASP A 408 -23.21 13.41 -7.22
N PRO A 409 -23.80 13.36 -6.00
CA PRO A 409 -24.81 12.37 -5.64
C PRO A 409 -26.05 12.36 -6.55
N GLN A 410 -26.47 13.54 -7.05
CA GLN A 410 -27.65 13.64 -7.91
C GLN A 410 -27.37 13.01 -9.28
N THR A 411 -26.27 13.41 -9.91
CA THR A 411 -25.85 12.82 -11.19
C THR A 411 -25.60 11.32 -11.04
N TRP A 412 -24.97 10.90 -9.91
CA TRP A 412 -24.70 9.49 -9.62
C TRP A 412 -25.97 8.64 -9.53
N ALA A 413 -27.04 9.18 -8.98
CA ALA A 413 -28.33 8.49 -8.88
C ALA A 413 -28.98 8.22 -10.25
N HIS A 414 -28.62 8.98 -11.29
CA HIS A 414 -29.21 8.88 -12.64
C HIS A 414 -28.37 8.08 -13.64
N ARG A 415 -27.29 7.39 -13.19
CA ARG A 415 -26.49 6.54 -14.08
C ARG A 415 -27.30 5.35 -14.63
N SER A 416 -26.88 4.83 -15.78
CA SER A 416 -27.60 3.80 -16.51
C SER A 416 -27.77 2.50 -15.71
N LEU A 417 -28.79 1.70 -16.05
CA LEU A 417 -28.98 0.37 -15.46
C LEU A 417 -27.83 -0.57 -15.79
N LEU A 418 -27.20 -0.40 -16.96
CA LEU A 418 -26.06 -1.24 -17.36
C LEU A 418 -24.84 -0.98 -16.49
N GLU A 419 -24.51 0.30 -16.22
CA GLU A 419 -23.43 0.67 -15.30
C GLU A 419 -23.66 0.09 -13.90
N ARG A 420 -24.89 0.18 -13.38
CA ARG A 420 -25.24 -0.40 -12.07
C ARG A 420 -25.09 -1.92 -12.04
N LEU A 421 -25.48 -2.61 -13.11
CA LEU A 421 -25.33 -4.06 -13.21
C LEU A 421 -23.86 -4.48 -13.27
N GLU A 422 -23.04 -3.72 -13.99
CA GLU A 422 -21.58 -3.95 -14.04
C GLU A 422 -20.95 -3.76 -12.66
N GLU A 423 -21.27 -2.68 -11.95
CA GLU A 423 -20.78 -2.38 -10.61
C GLU A 423 -21.18 -3.47 -9.59
N GLU A 424 -22.47 -3.86 -9.56
CA GLU A 424 -22.94 -4.90 -8.64
C GLU A 424 -22.38 -6.29 -8.99
N SER A 425 -22.16 -6.57 -10.27
CA SER A 425 -21.49 -7.81 -10.70
C SER A 425 -20.04 -7.86 -10.26
N ALA A 426 -19.32 -6.72 -10.35
CA ALA A 426 -17.95 -6.59 -9.87
C ALA A 426 -17.88 -6.71 -8.34
N ARG A 427 -18.83 -6.08 -7.62
CA ARG A 427 -18.96 -6.18 -6.17
C ARG A 427 -19.17 -7.61 -5.69
N ALA A 428 -19.95 -8.41 -6.42
CA ALA A 428 -20.20 -9.80 -6.05
C ALA A 428 -18.92 -10.68 -5.99
N VAL A 429 -17.84 -10.24 -6.65
CA VAL A 429 -16.54 -10.93 -6.69
C VAL A 429 -15.40 -10.10 -6.05
N GLU A 430 -15.70 -8.98 -5.39
CA GLU A 430 -14.69 -8.08 -4.82
C GLU A 430 -13.75 -8.74 -3.81
N PHE A 431 -14.22 -9.77 -3.12
CA PHE A 431 -13.40 -10.56 -2.19
C PHE A 431 -12.24 -11.33 -2.86
N LEU A 432 -12.23 -11.40 -4.19
CA LEU A 432 -11.13 -11.96 -4.99
C LEU A 432 -10.17 -10.90 -5.55
N LEU A 433 -10.54 -9.62 -5.40
CA LEU A 433 -9.84 -8.48 -5.99
C LEU A 433 -8.79 -7.89 -5.06
#